data_a5885992775f6d0eb935db1a4cc463f4
#
_entry.id   a5885992775f6d0eb935db1a4cc463f4
#
_cell.length_a   1.000
_cell.length_b   1.000
_cell.length_c   1.000
_cell.angle_alpha   90.00
_cell.angle_beta   90.00
_cell.angle_gamma   90.00
#
_symmetry.space_group_name_H-M   'P 1'
#
loop_
_entity.id
_entity.type
_entity.pdbx_description
1 polymer ?
#
loop_
_entity_poly.entity_id
_entity_poly.type
_entity_poly.pdbx_seq_one_letter_code
_entity_poly.pdbx_strand_id
1 'polypeptide(L)'
;VLSEIGTPENSNAPTLIGAAEIENRDVLEDLIKEPKLQLLDLGIIHFDSPDKRGIDVALLYQKKYFRPTSYSNIPLIIYKKEIPKKEKETEVLDEDIEVKKEDNNRVFTRDQLLVSGFLEDEEIHIIVNHWPSRSGGEKATSLFREAAGKLNRRIIDSLQQINPKAKILTMGDFNDGPLNKKIGR
;
A
#
# COMPACT_ATOMS: atom_id res chain seq x y z
N VAL A 1 6.07 5.05 -20.74
CA VAL A 1 5.60 3.77 -20.22
C VAL A 1 4.20 3.91 -19.62
N LEU A 2 3.97 4.69 -18.52
CA LEU A 2 2.63 4.77 -17.88
C LEU A 2 1.51 5.18 -18.84
N SER A 3 1.77 6.11 -19.76
CA SER A 3 0.81 6.56 -20.79
C SER A 3 0.53 5.53 -21.88
N GLU A 4 1.24 4.43 -21.88
CA GLU A 4 1.19 3.37 -22.91
C GLU A 4 0.74 2.03 -22.33
N ILE A 5 0.39 2.00 -21.04
CA ILE A 5 -0.18 0.81 -20.40
C ILE A 5 -1.65 0.71 -20.81
N GLY A 6 -1.93 -0.21 -21.70
CA GLY A 6 -3.28 -0.51 -22.16
C GLY A 6 -3.35 -1.94 -22.68
N THR A 7 -4.54 -2.36 -23.07
CA THR A 7 -4.78 -3.62 -23.75
C THR A 7 -5.21 -3.37 -25.20
N PRO A 8 -5.20 -4.41 -26.08
CA PRO A 8 -5.78 -4.25 -27.41
C PRO A 8 -7.24 -3.78 -27.41
N GLU A 9 -8.00 -4.17 -26.37
CA GLU A 9 -9.41 -3.79 -26.21
C GLU A 9 -9.58 -2.41 -25.58
N ASN A 10 -8.58 -1.97 -24.77
CA ASN A 10 -8.59 -0.64 -24.15
C ASN A 10 -7.16 -0.07 -24.15
N SER A 11 -6.87 0.75 -25.14
CA SER A 11 -5.57 1.42 -25.31
C SER A 11 -5.37 2.65 -24.41
N ASN A 12 -6.38 3.01 -23.60
CA ASN A 12 -6.28 4.15 -22.70
C ASN A 12 -5.31 3.85 -21.54
N ALA A 13 -4.64 4.89 -21.07
CA ALA A 13 -3.83 4.81 -19.86
C ALA A 13 -4.70 4.43 -18.63
N PRO A 14 -4.10 3.76 -17.61
CA PRO A 14 -4.83 3.37 -16.42
C PRO A 14 -5.50 4.56 -15.72
N THR A 15 -6.74 4.36 -15.27
CA THR A 15 -7.47 5.38 -14.50
C THR A 15 -6.94 5.51 -13.08
N LEU A 16 -6.51 4.39 -12.48
CA LEU A 16 -5.99 4.28 -11.12
C LEU A 16 -4.63 3.59 -11.18
N ILE A 17 -3.64 4.17 -10.53
CA ILE A 17 -2.26 3.67 -10.48
C ILE A 17 -1.81 3.67 -9.03
N GLY A 18 -1.72 2.49 -8.42
CA GLY A 18 -1.04 2.32 -7.13
C GLY A 18 0.47 2.28 -7.36
N ALA A 19 1.20 3.10 -6.63
CA ALA A 19 2.65 3.15 -6.67
C ALA A 19 3.25 2.81 -5.31
N ALA A 20 4.41 2.16 -5.32
CA ALA A 20 5.20 1.82 -4.14
C ALA A 20 6.63 2.34 -4.33
N GLU A 21 7.39 2.39 -3.23
CA GLU A 21 8.77 2.89 -3.19
C GLU A 21 8.88 4.37 -3.60
N ILE A 22 7.90 5.15 -3.23
CA ILE A 22 7.87 6.59 -3.47
C ILE A 22 8.65 7.30 -2.37
N GLU A 23 9.67 8.05 -2.76
CA GLU A 23 10.54 8.79 -1.83
C GLU A 23 9.80 9.95 -1.15
N ASN A 24 9.02 10.71 -1.93
CA ASN A 24 8.27 11.85 -1.44
C ASN A 24 7.21 12.29 -2.48
N ARG A 25 6.43 13.29 -2.10
CA ARG A 25 5.41 13.85 -2.98
C ARG A 25 6.00 14.55 -4.21
N ASP A 26 7.16 15.19 -4.07
CA ASP A 26 7.75 16.01 -5.15
C ASP A 26 8.10 15.16 -6.37
N VAL A 27 8.60 13.93 -6.18
CA VAL A 27 8.89 13.01 -7.31
C VAL A 27 7.63 12.64 -8.08
N LEU A 28 6.47 12.56 -7.42
CA LEU A 28 5.20 12.32 -8.09
C LEU A 28 4.70 13.57 -8.82
N GLU A 29 4.91 14.75 -8.24
CA GLU A 29 4.57 16.03 -8.87
C GLU A 29 5.42 16.28 -10.13
N ASP A 30 6.69 15.88 -10.12
CA ASP A 30 7.54 15.95 -11.30
C ASP A 30 7.13 14.90 -12.35
N LEU A 31 6.78 13.68 -11.90
CA LEU A 31 6.31 12.63 -12.79
C LEU A 31 5.06 13.06 -13.59
N ILE A 32 4.06 13.65 -12.93
CA ILE A 32 2.81 14.03 -13.61
C ILE A 32 2.97 15.24 -14.54
N LYS A 33 4.07 16.01 -14.42
CA LYS A 33 4.43 17.11 -15.35
C LYS A 33 5.05 16.61 -16.64
N GLU A 34 5.44 15.34 -16.72
CA GLU A 34 5.99 14.76 -17.97
C GLU A 34 5.00 14.93 -19.14
N PRO A 35 5.45 15.38 -20.32
CA PRO A 35 4.56 15.75 -21.43
C PRO A 35 3.54 14.68 -21.81
N LYS A 36 3.92 13.40 -21.72
CA LYS A 36 3.00 12.28 -22.01
C LYS A 36 1.95 12.03 -20.94
N LEU A 37 2.17 12.49 -19.71
CA LEU A 37 1.27 12.29 -18.57
C LEU A 37 0.40 13.51 -18.29
N GLN A 38 0.84 14.71 -18.68
CA GLN A 38 0.06 15.94 -18.49
C GLN A 38 -1.35 15.86 -19.06
N LEU A 39 -1.51 15.15 -20.21
CA LEU A 39 -2.80 14.99 -20.88
C LEU A 39 -3.78 14.12 -20.07
N LEU A 40 -3.30 13.36 -19.10
CA LEU A 40 -4.14 12.51 -18.25
C LEU A 40 -4.74 13.26 -17.06
N ASP A 41 -4.29 14.49 -16.79
CA ASP A 41 -4.71 15.29 -15.62
C ASP A 41 -4.77 14.47 -14.32
N LEU A 42 -3.60 13.93 -13.95
CA LEU A 42 -3.50 13.05 -12.79
C LEU A 42 -3.60 13.80 -11.47
N GLY A 43 -4.37 13.27 -10.53
CA GLY A 43 -4.34 13.64 -9.13
C GLY A 43 -3.38 12.72 -8.36
N ILE A 44 -2.89 13.20 -7.22
CA ILE A 44 -1.95 12.49 -6.33
C ILE A 44 -2.56 12.41 -4.94
N ILE A 45 -2.60 11.19 -4.37
CA ILE A 45 -2.83 10.96 -2.94
C ILE A 45 -1.61 10.24 -2.39
N HIS A 46 -0.93 10.87 -1.45
CA HIS A 46 0.31 10.40 -0.85
C HIS A 46 0.38 10.87 0.60
N PHE A 47 0.93 10.04 1.47
CA PHE A 47 1.28 10.34 2.86
C PHE A 47 2.65 9.78 3.17
N ASP A 48 3.41 10.51 3.97
CA ASP A 48 4.65 10.00 4.54
C ASP A 48 4.33 8.89 5.55
N SER A 49 5.02 7.77 5.43
CA SER A 49 4.94 6.65 6.35
C SER A 49 6.17 6.64 7.29
N PRO A 50 6.10 5.95 8.43
CA PRO A 50 7.22 5.89 9.36
C PRO A 50 8.30 4.88 8.93
N ASP A 51 8.38 4.50 7.67
CA ASP A 51 9.39 3.58 7.16
C ASP A 51 10.79 4.19 7.24
N LYS A 52 11.78 3.39 7.66
CA LYS A 52 13.15 3.83 7.86
C LYS A 52 13.83 4.34 6.58
N ARG A 53 13.50 3.76 5.44
CA ARG A 53 14.05 4.14 4.13
C ARG A 53 13.41 5.39 3.57
N GLY A 54 12.35 5.92 4.22
CA GLY A 54 11.60 7.06 3.72
C GLY A 54 10.88 6.73 2.40
N ILE A 55 10.37 5.51 2.26
CA ILE A 55 9.60 5.09 1.08
C ILE A 55 8.15 4.86 1.44
N ASP A 56 7.27 5.30 0.56
CA ASP A 56 5.84 5.35 0.77
C ASP A 56 5.05 4.63 -0.31
N VAL A 57 3.75 4.61 -0.13
CA VAL A 57 2.79 4.26 -1.18
C VAL A 57 2.00 5.49 -1.61
N ALA A 58 1.56 5.49 -2.87
CA ALA A 58 0.74 6.55 -3.42
C ALA A 58 -0.34 6.01 -4.35
N LEU A 59 -1.41 6.79 -4.52
CA LEU A 59 -2.39 6.60 -5.57
C LEU A 59 -2.34 7.78 -6.53
N LEU A 60 -2.06 7.50 -7.81
CA LEU A 60 -2.29 8.42 -8.91
C LEU A 60 -3.63 8.05 -9.56
N TYR A 61 -4.41 9.05 -9.94
CA TYR A 61 -5.71 8.83 -10.54
C TYR A 61 -6.05 9.88 -11.59
N GLN A 62 -6.73 9.50 -12.66
CA GLN A 62 -7.24 10.46 -13.64
C GLN A 62 -8.47 11.17 -13.06
N LYS A 63 -8.37 12.49 -12.83
CA LYS A 63 -9.45 13.32 -12.23
C LYS A 63 -10.75 13.29 -13.03
N LYS A 64 -10.65 13.03 -14.34
CA LYS A 64 -11.81 12.88 -15.22
C LYS A 64 -12.71 11.71 -14.82
N TYR A 65 -12.15 10.61 -14.33
CA TYR A 65 -12.86 9.36 -14.10
C TYR A 65 -13.02 9.01 -12.63
N PHE A 66 -12.11 9.48 -11.77
CA PHE A 66 -12.14 9.17 -10.34
C PHE A 66 -12.16 10.44 -9.50
N ARG A 67 -13.12 10.51 -8.59
CA ARG A 67 -13.29 11.61 -7.64
C ARG A 67 -13.16 11.07 -6.21
N PRO A 68 -12.02 11.25 -5.55
CA PRO A 68 -11.85 10.84 -4.16
C PRO A 68 -12.77 11.64 -3.24
N THR A 69 -13.35 10.99 -2.25
CA THR A 69 -14.22 11.59 -1.22
C THR A 69 -13.57 11.57 0.16
N SER A 70 -12.77 10.55 0.43
CA SER A 70 -11.97 10.45 1.65
C SER A 70 -10.71 9.63 1.40
N TYR A 71 -9.67 9.93 2.16
CA TYR A 71 -8.43 9.17 2.13
C TYR A 71 -7.71 9.26 3.48
N SER A 72 -7.05 8.18 3.86
CA SER A 72 -6.31 8.10 5.11
C SER A 72 -5.16 7.13 5.02
N ASN A 73 -4.12 7.42 5.78
CA ASN A 73 -3.00 6.51 6.01
C ASN A 73 -3.32 5.63 7.23
N ILE A 74 -3.33 4.31 7.07
CA ILE A 74 -3.71 3.36 8.12
C ILE A 74 -2.44 2.73 8.69
N PRO A 75 -2.06 3.07 9.93
CA PRO A 75 -0.80 2.61 10.51
C PRO A 75 -0.72 1.09 10.66
N LEU A 76 0.37 0.51 10.17
CA LEU A 76 0.74 -0.87 10.50
C LEU A 76 1.55 -0.87 11.79
N ILE A 77 0.92 -1.30 12.87
CA ILE A 77 1.52 -1.33 14.22
C ILE A 77 1.89 -2.77 14.57
N ILE A 78 3.19 -3.00 14.77
CA ILE A 78 3.74 -4.29 15.17
C ILE A 78 4.65 -4.07 16.38
N TYR A 79 4.60 -4.96 17.36
CA TYR A 79 5.47 -4.93 18.52
C TYR A 79 6.38 -6.15 18.57
N LYS A 80 7.67 -5.98 18.91
CA LYS A 80 8.64 -7.08 19.05
C LYS A 80 8.21 -8.17 20.04
N LYS A 81 7.37 -7.84 21.01
CA LYS A 81 6.84 -8.81 22.00
C LYS A 81 5.95 -9.87 21.34
N GLU A 82 5.35 -9.55 20.20
CA GLU A 82 4.45 -10.44 19.44
C GLU A 82 5.24 -11.43 18.57
N ILE A 83 6.57 -11.25 18.45
CA ILE A 83 7.43 -12.14 17.70
C ILE A 83 7.85 -13.32 18.58
N PRO A 84 7.58 -14.57 18.21
CA PRO A 84 7.97 -15.76 18.96
C PRO A 84 9.50 -15.79 19.25
N LYS A 85 9.88 -16.21 20.46
CA LYS A 85 11.30 -16.23 20.88
C LYS A 85 12.22 -17.01 19.96
N LYS A 86 11.73 -18.07 19.30
CA LYS A 86 12.49 -18.88 18.32
C LYS A 86 12.91 -18.11 17.07
N GLU A 87 12.19 -17.04 16.75
CA GLU A 87 12.50 -16.18 15.59
C GLU A 87 13.33 -14.95 15.97
N LYS A 88 13.49 -14.70 17.30
CA LYS A 88 14.34 -13.60 17.80
C LYS A 88 15.84 -13.89 17.75
N GLU A 89 16.24 -15.17 17.67
CA GLU A 89 17.65 -15.60 17.66
C GLU A 89 18.32 -15.39 16.30
N THR A 90 17.56 -15.23 15.24
CA THR A 90 18.03 -14.66 13.99
C THR A 90 17.91 -13.15 14.15
N GLU A 91 19.03 -12.42 14.26
CA GLU A 91 19.03 -10.97 14.06
C GLU A 91 18.44 -10.70 12.68
N VAL A 92 17.13 -10.47 12.63
CA VAL A 92 16.46 -10.06 11.43
C VAL A 92 16.83 -8.60 11.24
N LEU A 93 18.01 -8.40 10.65
CA LEU A 93 18.42 -7.14 10.07
C LEU A 93 17.69 -7.01 8.72
N ASP A 94 16.36 -6.95 8.76
CA ASP A 94 15.63 -6.45 7.64
C ASP A 94 15.93 -4.95 7.59
N GLU A 95 16.62 -4.50 6.54
CA GLU A 95 16.97 -3.08 6.35
C GLU A 95 15.72 -2.19 6.35
N ASP A 96 14.56 -2.78 6.14
CA ASP A 96 13.24 -2.15 6.06
C ASP A 96 12.58 -1.94 7.43
N ILE A 97 13.17 -2.44 8.53
CA ILE A 97 12.54 -2.43 9.85
C ILE A 97 13.40 -1.69 10.86
N GLU A 98 12.90 -0.58 11.38
CA GLU A 98 13.51 0.15 12.48
C GLU A 98 12.80 -0.15 13.80
N VAL A 99 13.61 -0.35 14.86
CA VAL A 99 13.13 -0.44 16.24
C VAL A 99 13.73 0.71 17.04
N LYS A 100 12.93 1.73 17.30
CA LYS A 100 13.33 2.81 18.18
C LYS A 100 13.26 2.35 19.63
N LYS A 101 14.36 2.51 20.39
CA LYS A 101 14.45 2.12 21.82
C LYS A 101 13.45 2.89 22.70
N GLU A 102 13.02 4.08 22.27
CA GLU A 102 12.16 4.98 23.01
C GLU A 102 10.68 4.62 22.91
N ASP A 103 10.25 3.80 21.95
CA ASP A 103 8.84 3.54 21.66
C ASP A 103 8.44 2.07 21.94
N ASN A 104 8.76 1.56 23.12
CA ASN A 104 8.26 0.26 23.65
C ASN A 104 8.37 -0.94 22.67
N ASN A 105 9.44 -1.06 21.89
CA ASN A 105 9.65 -2.14 20.91
C ASN A 105 8.71 -2.13 19.69
N ARG A 106 8.16 -0.99 19.29
CA ARG A 106 7.42 -0.86 18.04
C ARG A 106 8.36 -1.08 16.85
N VAL A 107 7.87 -1.83 15.87
CA VAL A 107 8.49 -2.01 14.55
C VAL A 107 7.87 -1.00 13.61
N PHE A 108 8.70 -0.14 13.00
CA PHE A 108 8.27 0.86 12.02
C PHE A 108 8.38 0.27 10.62
N THR A 109 7.33 0.42 9.84
CA THR A 109 7.22 -0.06 8.47
C THR A 109 6.16 0.77 7.74
N ARG A 110 5.93 0.47 6.45
CA ARG A 110 4.97 1.20 5.61
C ARG A 110 3.54 1.00 6.09
N ASP A 111 2.80 2.09 6.10
CA ASP A 111 1.37 2.10 6.36
C ASP A 111 0.58 1.67 5.11
N GLN A 112 -0.72 1.44 5.24
CA GLN A 112 -1.61 1.15 4.11
C GLN A 112 -2.42 2.39 3.77
N LEU A 113 -2.45 2.78 2.50
CA LEU A 113 -3.22 3.91 2.03
C LEU A 113 -4.63 3.47 1.65
N LEU A 114 -5.64 3.95 2.39
CA LEU A 114 -7.05 3.76 2.04
C LEU A 114 -7.59 5.01 1.36
N VAL A 115 -8.19 4.84 0.18
CA VAL A 115 -8.87 5.89 -0.57
C VAL A 115 -10.27 5.43 -0.91
N SER A 116 -11.27 6.24 -0.56
CA SER A 116 -12.66 6.04 -1.01
C SER A 116 -13.05 7.13 -1.98
N GLY A 117 -13.86 6.81 -2.97
CA GLY A 117 -14.30 7.78 -3.97
C GLY A 117 -15.25 7.17 -4.99
N PHE A 118 -15.60 7.96 -5.98
CA PHE A 118 -16.45 7.54 -7.08
C PHE A 118 -15.61 7.34 -8.35
N LEU A 119 -15.64 6.14 -8.89
CA LEU A 119 -15.14 5.83 -10.21
C LEU A 119 -16.36 5.96 -11.17
N GLU A 120 -16.38 7.05 -11.92
CA GLU A 120 -17.61 7.51 -12.58
C GLU A 120 -18.74 7.66 -11.54
N ASP A 121 -19.79 6.85 -11.62
CA ASP A 121 -20.95 6.90 -10.71
C ASP A 121 -20.91 5.82 -9.61
N GLU A 122 -19.88 4.98 -9.58
CA GLU A 122 -19.80 3.88 -8.63
C GLU A 122 -18.83 4.16 -7.49
N GLU A 123 -19.29 4.01 -6.26
CA GLU A 123 -18.42 4.09 -5.09
C GLU A 123 -17.47 2.90 -5.05
N ILE A 124 -16.17 3.20 -4.91
CA ILE A 124 -15.09 2.22 -4.79
C ILE A 124 -14.13 2.61 -3.66
N HIS A 125 -13.63 1.61 -2.97
CA HIS A 125 -12.57 1.75 -1.97
C HIS A 125 -11.30 1.11 -2.50
N ILE A 126 -10.19 1.84 -2.42
CA ILE A 126 -8.88 1.41 -2.94
C ILE A 126 -7.92 1.35 -1.77
N ILE A 127 -7.24 0.21 -1.60
CA ILE A 127 -6.18 0.04 -0.59
C ILE A 127 -4.88 -0.16 -1.34
N VAL A 128 -3.95 0.80 -1.21
CA VAL A 128 -2.61 0.69 -1.79
C VAL A 128 -1.65 0.18 -0.71
N ASN A 129 -0.90 -0.86 -1.05
CA ASN A 129 -0.07 -1.62 -0.13
C ASN A 129 1.40 -1.68 -0.59
N HIS A 130 2.30 -1.65 0.40
CA HIS A 130 3.66 -2.14 0.22
C HIS A 130 4.06 -2.89 1.50
N TRP A 131 3.88 -4.21 1.50
CA TRP A 131 4.10 -5.03 2.69
C TRP A 131 5.59 -5.24 2.95
N PRO A 132 5.97 -5.59 4.20
CA PRO A 132 7.35 -5.90 4.54
C PRO A 132 7.97 -6.94 3.62
N SER A 133 9.21 -6.68 3.20
CA SER A 133 9.94 -7.51 2.23
C SER A 133 10.31 -8.89 2.80
N ARG A 134 10.91 -9.74 1.96
CA ARG A 134 11.46 -11.04 2.39
C ARG A 134 12.94 -10.92 2.78
N SER A 135 13.49 -9.71 2.75
CA SER A 135 14.86 -9.42 3.18
C SER A 135 15.06 -9.87 4.63
N GLY A 136 16.21 -10.45 4.95
CA GLY A 136 16.44 -11.08 6.25
C GLY A 136 15.87 -12.49 6.42
N GLY A 137 15.22 -13.04 5.40
CA GLY A 137 14.69 -14.42 5.35
C GLY A 137 13.17 -14.52 5.38
N GLU A 138 12.63 -15.32 4.49
CA GLU A 138 11.19 -15.46 4.28
C GLU A 138 10.42 -15.85 5.54
N LYS A 139 10.97 -16.78 6.34
CA LYS A 139 10.32 -17.24 7.58
C LYS A 139 10.33 -16.16 8.67
N ALA A 140 11.45 -15.46 8.82
CA ALA A 140 11.63 -14.45 9.85
C ALA A 140 10.73 -13.23 9.61
N THR A 141 10.60 -12.78 8.36
CA THR A 141 9.78 -11.63 7.96
C THR A 141 8.30 -11.97 7.73
N SER A 142 7.95 -13.24 7.70
CA SER A 142 6.61 -13.75 7.43
C SER A 142 5.54 -13.19 8.40
N LEU A 143 5.91 -13.01 9.68
CA LEU A 143 5.00 -12.46 10.70
C LEU A 143 4.62 -10.99 10.42
N PHE A 144 5.55 -10.22 9.85
CA PHE A 144 5.30 -8.82 9.49
C PHE A 144 4.30 -8.74 8.31
N ARG A 145 4.45 -9.61 7.30
CA ARG A 145 3.50 -9.71 6.20
C ARG A 145 2.14 -10.23 6.66
N GLU A 146 2.12 -11.17 7.63
CA GLU A 146 0.88 -11.62 8.24
C GLU A 146 0.17 -10.49 8.99
N ALA A 147 0.91 -9.64 9.71
CA ALA A 147 0.35 -8.47 10.38
C ALA A 147 -0.22 -7.47 9.36
N ALA A 148 0.50 -7.23 8.24
CA ALA A 148 0.02 -6.39 7.15
C ALA A 148 -1.26 -6.96 6.50
N GLY A 149 -1.31 -8.27 6.26
CA GLY A 149 -2.50 -8.96 5.73
C GLY A 149 -3.70 -8.87 6.69
N LYS A 150 -3.47 -9.03 7.98
CA LYS A 150 -4.51 -8.86 9.02
C LYS A 150 -5.03 -7.42 9.07
N LEU A 151 -4.17 -6.43 8.89
CA LEU A 151 -4.60 -5.04 8.80
C LEU A 151 -5.44 -4.81 7.55
N ASN A 152 -4.98 -5.28 6.39
CA ASN A 152 -5.72 -5.18 5.13
C ASN A 152 -7.11 -5.84 5.26
N ARG A 153 -7.17 -7.04 5.85
CA ARG A 153 -8.44 -7.73 6.10
C ARG A 153 -9.38 -6.93 7.03
N ARG A 154 -8.86 -6.35 8.12
CA ARG A 154 -9.65 -5.50 9.03
C ARG A 154 -10.24 -4.28 8.33
N ILE A 155 -9.48 -3.64 7.43
CA ILE A 155 -9.97 -2.52 6.62
C ILE A 155 -11.14 -3.00 5.75
N ILE A 156 -10.97 -4.12 5.04
CA ILE A 156 -12.01 -4.71 4.20
C ILE A 156 -13.26 -5.03 5.02
N ASP A 157 -13.11 -5.71 6.17
CA ASP A 157 -14.23 -6.09 7.03
C ASP A 157 -14.98 -4.85 7.55
N SER A 158 -14.26 -3.79 7.92
CA SER A 158 -14.87 -2.54 8.38
C SER A 158 -15.73 -1.89 7.29
N LEU A 159 -15.22 -1.85 6.05
CA LEU A 159 -15.96 -1.32 4.92
C LEU A 159 -17.20 -2.17 4.59
N GLN A 160 -17.06 -3.50 4.65
CA GLN A 160 -18.16 -4.43 4.40
C GLN A 160 -19.21 -4.44 5.53
N GLN A 161 -18.85 -4.09 6.76
CA GLN A 161 -19.81 -3.89 7.85
C GLN A 161 -20.70 -2.67 7.61
N ILE A 162 -20.15 -1.62 7.00
CA ILE A 162 -20.91 -0.41 6.64
C ILE A 162 -21.77 -0.69 5.39
N ASN A 163 -21.18 -1.30 4.37
CA ASN A 163 -21.86 -1.66 3.14
C ASN A 163 -21.43 -3.08 2.71
N PRO A 164 -22.27 -4.11 2.92
CA PRO A 164 -21.96 -5.49 2.51
C PRO A 164 -21.68 -5.67 1.01
N LYS A 165 -22.07 -4.70 0.19
CA LYS A 165 -21.83 -4.67 -1.26
C LYS A 165 -20.69 -3.72 -1.66
N ALA A 166 -19.89 -3.25 -0.69
CA ALA A 166 -18.76 -2.35 -0.97
C ALA A 166 -17.84 -2.96 -2.03
N LYS A 167 -17.50 -2.17 -3.04
CA LYS A 167 -16.51 -2.51 -4.07
C LYS A 167 -15.15 -2.11 -3.55
N ILE A 168 -14.30 -3.11 -3.30
CA ILE A 168 -12.99 -2.90 -2.68
C ILE A 168 -11.92 -3.46 -3.59
N LEU A 169 -10.95 -2.63 -3.95
CA LEU A 169 -9.76 -2.99 -4.70
C LEU A 169 -8.55 -2.88 -3.79
N THR A 170 -7.81 -3.97 -3.62
CA THR A 170 -6.51 -3.94 -2.95
C THR A 170 -5.41 -4.19 -3.97
N MET A 171 -4.40 -3.32 -3.99
CA MET A 171 -3.30 -3.36 -4.96
C MET A 171 -1.98 -3.00 -4.30
N GLY A 172 -0.88 -3.26 -4.98
CA GLY A 172 0.47 -2.89 -4.55
C GLY A 172 1.44 -4.08 -4.50
N ASP A 173 2.58 -3.88 -3.84
CA ASP A 173 3.55 -4.95 -3.60
C ASP A 173 3.27 -5.65 -2.27
N PHE A 174 2.74 -6.84 -2.32
CA PHE A 174 2.46 -7.66 -1.14
C PHE A 174 3.68 -8.43 -0.64
N ASN A 175 4.78 -8.40 -1.38
CA ASN A 175 6.00 -9.15 -1.07
C ASN A 175 5.74 -10.64 -0.77
N ASP A 176 4.65 -11.18 -1.31
CA ASP A 176 4.23 -12.57 -1.11
C ASP A 176 3.51 -13.13 -2.34
N GLY A 177 3.47 -14.46 -2.47
CA GLY A 177 2.79 -15.11 -3.58
C GLY A 177 1.29 -15.30 -3.33
N PRO A 178 0.45 -15.29 -4.37
CA PRO A 178 -1.01 -15.42 -4.24
C PRO A 178 -1.45 -16.78 -3.66
N LEU A 179 -0.59 -17.78 -3.70
CA LEU A 179 -0.83 -19.12 -3.14
C LEU A 179 -0.39 -19.24 -1.67
N ASN A 180 0.18 -18.19 -1.09
CA ASN A 180 0.53 -18.23 0.33
C ASN A 180 -0.74 -18.21 1.17
N LYS A 181 -0.91 -19.25 2.01
CA LYS A 181 -2.10 -19.44 2.87
C LYS A 181 -2.42 -18.27 3.80
N LYS A 182 -1.49 -17.32 3.94
CA LYS A 182 -1.62 -16.14 4.81
C LYS A 182 -2.34 -14.96 4.16
N ILE A 183 -2.46 -14.95 2.82
CA ILE A 183 -3.15 -13.90 2.06
C ILE A 183 -4.60 -14.28 1.75
N GLY A 184 -4.91 -15.56 1.68
CA GLY A 184 -6.18 -16.11 1.16
C GLY A 184 -7.26 -16.45 2.20
N ARG A 185 -7.18 -15.97 3.44
CA ARG A 185 -8.22 -16.23 4.46
C ARG A 185 -8.65 -14.99 5.20
#